data_16e1c226f23fd15fef92226a317356a5
#
_entry.id   16e1c226f23fd15fef92226a317356a5
#
_cell.length_a   1.000
_cell.length_b   1.000
_cell.length_c   1.000
_cell.angle_alpha   90.00
_cell.angle_beta   90.00
_cell.angle_gamma   90.00
#
_symmetry.space_group_name_H-M   'P 1'
#
loop_
_entity.id
_entity.type
_entity.pdbx_description
1 polymer ?
#
loop_
_entity_poly.entity_id
_entity_poly.type
_entity_poly.pdbx_seq_one_letter_code
_entity_poly.pdbx_strand_id
1 'polypeptide(L)'
;TPAQVLQKILLDNWSLSPEDKDMIVMYHKFGYELDGKKHQIDATMVCTGEDQTFTAMSKTVGLPVAIAALAILNNKIQSYGVQIPTKKELYTPVLNELKDFGIIFNEKETKYLGYNPLNE
;
A
#
# COMPACT_ATOMS: atom_id res chain seq x y z
N THR A 1 -14.32 9.34 27.02
CA THR A 1 -12.99 9.87 26.65
C THR A 1 -13.07 10.64 25.34
N PRO A 2 -12.16 11.60 25.07
CA PRO A 2 -12.12 12.32 23.78
C PRO A 2 -12.06 11.38 22.58
N ALA A 3 -11.35 10.25 22.69
CA ALA A 3 -11.29 9.24 21.64
C ALA A 3 -12.66 8.62 21.33
N GLN A 4 -13.48 8.36 22.36
CA GLN A 4 -14.85 7.81 22.17
C GLN A 4 -15.78 8.83 21.50
N VAL A 5 -15.63 10.12 21.81
CA VAL A 5 -16.39 11.19 21.15
C VAL A 5 -16.02 11.26 19.67
N LEU A 6 -14.71 11.25 19.36
CA LEU A 6 -14.22 11.22 17.98
C LEU A 6 -14.70 9.97 17.24
N GLN A 7 -14.59 8.80 17.86
CA GLN A 7 -15.10 7.54 17.29
C GLN A 7 -16.58 7.63 16.93
N LYS A 8 -17.41 8.18 17.83
CA LYS A 8 -18.84 8.36 17.58
C LYS A 8 -19.11 9.22 16.34
N ILE A 9 -18.42 10.36 16.24
CA ILE A 9 -18.54 11.28 15.09
C ILE A 9 -18.11 10.59 13.78
N LEU A 10 -17.01 9.83 13.82
CA LEU A 10 -16.52 9.11 12.64
C LEU A 10 -17.47 8.01 12.20
N LEU A 11 -18.02 7.22 13.13
CA LEU A 11 -18.97 6.17 12.81
C LEU A 11 -20.25 6.70 12.17
N ASP A 12 -20.74 7.85 12.61
CA ASP A 12 -21.95 8.48 12.06
C ASP A 12 -21.75 8.93 10.59
N ASN A 13 -20.49 9.17 10.16
CA ASN A 13 -20.16 9.68 8.83
C ASN A 13 -19.43 8.67 7.91
N TRP A 14 -18.72 7.70 8.47
CA TRP A 14 -17.83 6.81 7.73
C TRP A 14 -18.19 5.33 7.85
N SER A 15 -19.32 4.99 8.47
CA SER A 15 -19.79 3.61 8.47
C SER A 15 -20.23 3.19 7.07
N LEU A 16 -19.77 2.02 6.65
CA LEU A 16 -20.22 1.41 5.40
C LEU A 16 -21.62 0.83 5.57
N SER A 17 -22.51 1.09 4.61
CA SER A 17 -23.76 0.38 4.46
C SER A 17 -23.51 -1.05 3.92
N PRO A 18 -24.47 -1.99 4.03
CA PRO A 18 -24.28 -3.37 3.57
C PRO A 18 -23.85 -3.50 2.10
N GLU A 19 -24.27 -2.56 1.26
CA GLU A 19 -23.98 -2.54 -0.18
C GLU A 19 -22.75 -1.70 -0.54
N ASP A 20 -22.16 -0.99 0.43
CA ASP A 20 -21.02 -0.14 0.20
C ASP A 20 -19.73 -0.97 0.12
N LYS A 21 -18.82 -0.49 -0.72
CA LYS A 21 -17.46 -1.01 -0.84
C LYS A 21 -16.48 0.14 -0.69
N ASP A 22 -15.47 -0.07 0.15
CA ASP A 22 -14.37 0.88 0.26
C ASP A 22 -13.41 0.75 -0.93
N MET A 23 -12.63 1.79 -1.16
CA MET A 23 -11.58 1.80 -2.17
C MET A 23 -10.35 2.49 -1.63
N ILE A 24 -9.19 1.87 -1.83
CA ILE A 24 -7.89 2.49 -1.57
C ILE A 24 -7.24 2.84 -2.89
N VAL A 25 -6.83 4.09 -3.02
CA VAL A 25 -6.02 4.59 -4.14
C VAL A 25 -4.69 5.06 -3.58
N MET A 26 -3.60 4.50 -4.10
CA MET A 26 -2.25 4.97 -3.83
C MET A 26 -1.64 5.55 -5.10
N TYR A 27 -1.08 6.74 -4.98
CA TYR A 27 -0.32 7.38 -6.04
C TYR A 27 1.02 7.86 -5.50
N HIS A 28 2.09 7.37 -6.09
CA HIS A 28 3.46 7.73 -5.75
C HIS A 28 4.14 8.36 -6.95
N LYS A 29 4.84 9.45 -6.72
CA LYS A 29 5.65 10.14 -7.71
C LYS A 29 7.11 10.12 -7.23
N PHE A 30 7.96 9.43 -7.95
CA PHE A 30 9.38 9.31 -7.66
C PHE A 30 10.20 10.12 -8.65
N GLY A 31 10.81 11.22 -8.18
CA GLY A 31 11.82 11.95 -8.95
C GLY A 31 13.22 11.51 -8.49
N TYR A 32 14.10 11.18 -9.43
CA TYR A 32 15.46 10.76 -9.12
C TYR A 32 16.44 11.20 -10.21
N GLU A 33 17.72 11.17 -9.90
CA GLU A 33 18.79 11.44 -10.84
C GLU A 33 19.65 10.19 -11.04
N LEU A 34 19.90 9.84 -12.30
CA LEU A 34 20.72 8.72 -12.70
C LEU A 34 21.61 9.17 -13.87
N ASP A 35 22.92 8.99 -13.74
CA ASP A 35 23.92 9.39 -14.75
C ASP A 35 23.78 10.85 -15.20
N GLY A 36 23.51 11.76 -14.25
CA GLY A 36 23.33 13.19 -14.49
C GLY A 36 22.02 13.56 -15.21
N LYS A 37 21.10 12.60 -15.40
CA LYS A 37 19.79 12.83 -16.00
C LYS A 37 18.70 12.68 -14.96
N LYS A 38 17.69 13.55 -15.05
CA LYS A 38 16.53 13.52 -14.17
C LYS A 38 15.44 12.65 -14.76
N HIS A 39 14.92 11.76 -13.93
CA HIS A 39 13.88 10.79 -14.27
C HIS A 39 12.71 10.94 -13.31
N GLN A 40 11.54 10.52 -13.75
CA GLN A 40 10.35 10.42 -12.90
C GLN A 40 9.60 9.13 -13.21
N ILE A 41 9.19 8.44 -12.15
CA ILE A 41 8.28 7.30 -12.22
C ILE A 41 7.04 7.64 -11.40
N ASP A 42 5.89 7.49 -12.01
CA ASP A 42 4.59 7.54 -11.35
C ASP A 42 4.11 6.11 -11.13
N ALA A 43 3.80 5.77 -9.88
CA ALA A 43 3.31 4.44 -9.51
C ALA A 43 1.91 4.57 -8.91
N THR A 44 0.95 3.83 -9.44
CA THR A 44 -0.45 3.85 -9.00
C THR A 44 -0.92 2.45 -8.62
N MET A 45 -1.71 2.36 -7.56
CA MET A 45 -2.40 1.16 -7.14
C MET A 45 -3.84 1.53 -6.76
N VAL A 46 -4.79 0.70 -7.18
CA VAL A 46 -6.20 0.79 -6.78
C VAL A 46 -6.63 -0.57 -6.26
N CYS A 47 -7.22 -0.57 -5.08
CA CYS A 47 -7.80 -1.77 -4.48
C CYS A 47 -9.21 -1.46 -4.02
N THR A 48 -10.20 -2.24 -4.47
CA THR A 48 -11.60 -2.13 -4.04
C THR A 48 -11.94 -3.29 -3.12
N GLY A 49 -12.65 -3.00 -2.04
CA GLY A 49 -13.17 -4.00 -1.12
C GLY A 49 -14.27 -4.85 -1.74
N GLU A 50 -14.54 -5.98 -1.14
CA GLU A 50 -15.60 -6.90 -1.59
C GLU A 50 -16.90 -6.65 -0.83
N ASP A 51 -16.80 -6.41 0.46
CA ASP A 51 -17.91 -6.17 1.39
C ASP A 51 -17.40 -5.44 2.64
N GLN A 52 -18.24 -5.34 3.67
CA GLN A 52 -17.91 -4.72 4.96
C GLN A 52 -16.83 -5.45 5.77
N THR A 53 -16.57 -6.73 5.48
CA THR A 53 -15.56 -7.56 6.17
C THR A 53 -14.25 -7.61 5.38
N PHE A 54 -14.36 -7.91 4.09
CA PHE A 54 -13.23 -7.97 3.16
C PHE A 54 -13.05 -6.61 2.48
N THR A 55 -12.79 -5.60 3.30
CA THR A 55 -12.57 -4.23 2.84
C THR A 55 -11.23 -4.08 2.12
N ALA A 56 -11.09 -3.07 1.28
CA ALA A 56 -9.80 -2.74 0.65
C ALA A 56 -8.76 -2.42 1.73
N MET A 57 -9.17 -1.75 2.83
CA MET A 57 -8.30 -1.48 3.96
C MET A 57 -7.82 -2.78 4.63
N SER A 58 -8.71 -3.74 4.90
CA SER A 58 -8.34 -5.01 5.51
C SER A 58 -7.40 -5.84 4.61
N LYS A 59 -7.64 -5.84 3.29
CA LYS A 59 -6.80 -6.53 2.31
C LYS A 59 -5.40 -5.91 2.22
N THR A 60 -5.31 -4.59 2.08
CA THR A 60 -4.02 -3.90 1.88
C THR A 60 -3.15 -3.86 3.13
N VAL A 61 -3.73 -4.03 4.32
CA VAL A 61 -3.00 -4.12 5.60
C VAL A 61 -2.78 -5.56 6.03
N GLY A 62 -3.81 -6.39 5.99
CA GLY A 62 -3.77 -7.77 6.51
C GLY A 62 -2.97 -8.72 5.64
N LEU A 63 -3.14 -8.69 4.31
CA LEU A 63 -2.45 -9.60 3.41
C LEU A 63 -0.91 -9.47 3.48
N PRO A 64 -0.30 -8.27 3.44
CA PRO A 64 1.15 -8.17 3.56
C PRO A 64 1.71 -8.80 4.84
N VAL A 65 1.00 -8.64 5.96
CA VAL A 65 1.40 -9.22 7.25
C VAL A 65 1.30 -10.75 7.21
N ALA A 66 0.19 -11.29 6.71
CA ALA A 66 -0.04 -12.72 6.60
C ALA A 66 0.99 -13.39 5.66
N ILE A 67 1.23 -12.80 4.49
CA ILE A 67 2.20 -13.30 3.52
C ILE A 67 3.62 -13.26 4.11
N ALA A 68 4.00 -12.17 4.77
CA ALA A 68 5.31 -12.07 5.41
C ALA A 68 5.48 -13.13 6.52
N ALA A 69 4.46 -13.34 7.35
CA ALA A 69 4.47 -14.37 8.38
C ALA A 69 4.64 -15.78 7.78
N LEU A 70 3.88 -16.10 6.73
CA LEU A 70 4.02 -17.37 6.01
C LEU A 70 5.40 -17.52 5.35
N ALA A 71 5.95 -16.45 4.80
CA ALA A 71 7.28 -16.47 4.20
C ALA A 71 8.37 -16.76 5.25
N ILE A 72 8.23 -16.24 6.47
CA ILE A 72 9.13 -16.55 7.59
C ILE A 72 8.97 -18.01 8.00
N LEU A 73 7.75 -18.48 8.24
CA LEU A 73 7.46 -19.86 8.64
C LEU A 73 7.95 -20.89 7.61
N ASN A 74 7.91 -20.54 6.34
CA ASN A 74 8.40 -21.37 5.24
C ASN A 74 9.90 -21.19 4.94
N ASN A 75 10.65 -20.49 5.79
CA ASN A 75 12.08 -20.19 5.63
C ASN A 75 12.45 -19.46 4.33
N LYS A 76 11.51 -18.75 3.72
CA LYS A 76 11.77 -17.90 2.55
C LYS A 76 12.44 -16.58 2.95
N ILE A 77 12.23 -16.14 4.19
CA ILE A 77 12.87 -14.97 4.82
C ILE A 77 13.70 -15.49 5.99
N GLN A 78 15.00 -15.22 5.98
CA GLN A 78 15.95 -15.70 7.00
C GLN A 78 16.56 -14.58 7.83
N SER A 79 16.17 -13.33 7.58
CA SER A 79 16.62 -12.17 8.38
C SER A 79 16.08 -12.24 9.80
N TYR A 80 16.96 -11.94 10.78
CA TYR A 80 16.64 -11.96 12.21
C TYR A 80 16.46 -10.55 12.79
N GLY A 81 15.74 -10.48 13.93
CA GLY A 81 15.50 -9.24 14.66
C GLY A 81 14.48 -8.33 13.99
N VAL A 82 14.40 -7.09 14.47
CA VAL A 82 13.50 -6.08 13.92
C VAL A 82 14.01 -5.63 12.54
N GLN A 83 13.20 -5.79 11.52
CA GLN A 83 13.53 -5.43 10.15
C GLN A 83 12.47 -4.48 9.58
N ILE A 84 12.90 -3.55 8.73
CA ILE A 84 12.02 -2.78 7.86
C ILE A 84 12.10 -3.36 6.44
N PRO A 85 11.01 -3.38 5.66
CA PRO A 85 10.94 -4.10 4.38
C PRO A 85 11.62 -3.36 3.21
N THR A 86 12.87 -2.92 3.41
CA THR A 86 13.69 -2.24 2.39
C THR A 86 14.61 -3.19 1.63
N LYS A 87 14.82 -4.41 2.15
CA LYS A 87 15.66 -5.42 1.50
C LYS A 87 14.84 -6.28 0.54
N LYS A 88 15.43 -6.64 -0.61
CA LYS A 88 14.77 -7.51 -1.62
C LYS A 88 14.27 -8.82 -1.04
N GLU A 89 15.02 -9.43 -0.13
CA GLU A 89 14.64 -10.65 0.58
C GLU A 89 13.30 -10.51 1.30
N LEU A 90 12.99 -9.33 1.85
CA LEU A 90 11.78 -9.07 2.61
C LEU A 90 10.60 -8.69 1.71
N TYR A 91 10.77 -7.70 0.83
CA TYR A 91 9.64 -7.17 0.07
C TYR A 91 9.30 -7.99 -1.19
N THR A 92 10.27 -8.63 -1.83
CA THR A 92 10.02 -9.34 -3.10
C THR A 92 9.01 -10.48 -2.96
N PRO A 93 9.13 -11.41 -1.97
CA PRO A 93 8.12 -12.47 -1.83
C PRO A 93 6.74 -11.91 -1.51
N VAL A 94 6.66 -10.86 -0.69
CA VAL A 94 5.39 -10.23 -0.31
C VAL A 94 4.72 -9.56 -1.53
N LEU A 95 5.45 -8.72 -2.25
CA LEU A 95 4.92 -8.02 -3.43
C LEU A 95 4.52 -8.99 -4.56
N ASN A 96 5.24 -10.08 -4.74
CA ASN A 96 4.90 -11.07 -5.76
C ASN A 96 3.59 -11.79 -5.43
N GLU A 97 3.40 -12.20 -4.18
CA GLU A 97 2.19 -12.90 -3.76
C GLU A 97 0.97 -11.96 -3.70
N LEU A 98 1.16 -10.68 -3.36
CA LEU A 98 0.09 -9.67 -3.39
C LEU A 98 -0.53 -9.48 -4.78
N LYS A 99 0.19 -9.78 -5.86
CA LYS A 99 -0.34 -9.74 -7.23
C LYS A 99 -1.49 -10.72 -7.44
N ASP A 100 -1.43 -11.87 -6.80
CA ASP A 100 -2.46 -12.91 -6.89
C ASP A 100 -3.77 -12.45 -6.23
N PHE A 101 -3.69 -11.45 -5.35
CA PHE A 101 -4.84 -10.78 -4.72
C PHE A 101 -5.25 -9.48 -5.42
N GLY A 102 -4.69 -9.18 -6.59
CA GLY A 102 -5.01 -7.99 -7.37
C GLY A 102 -4.39 -6.69 -6.83
N ILE A 103 -3.47 -6.77 -5.86
CA ILE A 103 -2.76 -5.61 -5.31
C ILE A 103 -1.48 -5.41 -6.11
N ILE A 104 -1.55 -4.55 -7.12
CA ILE A 104 -0.49 -4.34 -8.10
C ILE A 104 -0.25 -2.84 -8.26
N PHE A 105 1.02 -2.43 -8.19
CA PHE A 105 1.42 -1.09 -8.60
C PHE A 105 1.69 -1.07 -10.11
N ASN A 106 1.02 -0.17 -10.79
CA ASN A 106 1.28 0.14 -12.20
C ASN A 106 2.26 1.30 -12.26
N GLU A 107 3.46 1.03 -12.77
CA GLU A 107 4.54 2.01 -12.87
C GLU A 107 4.64 2.54 -14.29
N LYS A 108 4.81 3.84 -14.43
CA LYS A 108 5.01 4.52 -15.70
C LYS A 108 6.10 5.56 -15.59
N GLU A 109 7.10 5.46 -16.46
CA GLU A 109 8.07 6.54 -16.62
C GLU A 109 7.40 7.74 -17.29
N THR A 110 7.56 8.92 -16.69
CA THR A 110 6.98 10.18 -17.13
C THR A 110 8.04 11.25 -17.21
N LYS A 111 7.71 12.37 -17.87
CA LYS A 111 8.61 13.51 -17.94
C LYS A 111 8.85 14.05 -16.52
N TYR A 112 10.12 14.26 -16.16
CA TYR A 112 10.46 14.92 -14.90
C TYR A 112 9.92 16.34 -14.87
N LEU A 113 8.99 16.60 -13.95
CA LEU A 113 8.36 17.92 -13.77
C LEU A 113 8.98 18.72 -12.62
N GLY A 114 9.90 18.09 -11.86
CA GLY A 114 10.38 18.62 -10.59
C GLY A 114 9.35 18.42 -9.47
N TYR A 115 9.81 18.58 -8.23
CA TYR A 115 8.93 18.68 -7.08
C TYR A 115 8.83 20.15 -6.66
N ASN A 116 7.68 20.74 -6.85
CA ASN A 116 7.36 22.05 -6.30
C ASN A 116 6.07 21.94 -5.47
N PRO A 117 6.18 21.89 -4.13
CA PRO A 117 5.03 21.73 -3.25
C PRO A 117 4.07 22.94 -3.28
N LEU A 118 4.45 24.04 -3.93
CA LEU A 118 3.64 25.25 -4.04
C LEU A 118 2.83 25.32 -5.36
N ASN A 119 2.99 24.37 -6.25
CA ASN A 119 2.34 24.34 -7.57
C ASN A 119 1.30 23.21 -7.70
N GLU A 120 0.88 22.59 -6.60
CA GLU A 120 -0.23 21.63 -6.53
C GLU A 120 -1.48 22.24 -5.93
#